data_b16ab1d1bcdafde0841a302a3c982d3a
#
_entry.id   b16ab1d1bcdafde0841a302a3c982d3a
#
_cell.length_a   1.000
_cell.length_b   1.000
_cell.length_c   1.000
_cell.angle_alpha   90.00
_cell.angle_beta   90.00
_cell.angle_gamma   90.00
#
_symmetry.space_group_name_H-M   'P 1'
#
loop_
_entity.id
_entity.type
_entity.pdbx_description
1 polymer ?
#
loop_
_entity_poly.entity_id
_entity_poly.type
_entity_poly.pdbx_seq_one_letter_code
_entity_poly.pdbx_strand_id
1 'polypeptide(L)'
;MLAVPQPVLPPLPPLVTQRRLSVGVIGAGVVGLSSALWLQRAGHRVTLVDPAAPTSNRGYAQAASFGNACTMAFGACIPVATPGVLRAVPRMLLDRQGPLTISWRDLPGLVPWLASFLRSAHPEAVSRIVGILGELLRLAEAGHAPLFAAAGADDLRRMTGCLYLYRSAASFNAAQAEIMLRHREGVQMRILEREEIQAREPNLAPLYHKGLLFEDAYSIDDPLTYARRLLARFLTDGGTLVAAGVRGIERDTEGLTLRFGDHNLRVERAVLAAGAWSARIARSFGDRVRLDTERGYHVLFPADGQLLTAPTCYPEHGFYMTPLAEGLRAAGTVELGGLGKPLRPARTAAIERVARKLLPGLGNTGRTWLGFRPSMPDSLPVIGPSPVDPRIIYAFGHGHIGLTLAGITGRLAADIIDER
;
A
#
# COMPACT_ATOMS: atom_id res chain seq x y z
N MET A 1 -7.75 -28.53 13.34
CA MET A 1 -6.99 -27.44 12.68
C MET A 1 -5.51 -27.74 12.94
N LEU A 2 -4.77 -28.21 11.94
CA LEU A 2 -3.32 -28.33 12.03
C LEU A 2 -2.77 -26.90 11.93
N ALA A 3 -2.01 -26.48 12.95
CA ALA A 3 -1.33 -25.19 12.94
C ALA A 3 -0.37 -25.19 11.74
N VAL A 4 -0.60 -24.31 10.78
CA VAL A 4 0.35 -24.05 9.70
C VAL A 4 1.65 -23.55 10.37
N PRO A 5 2.80 -24.21 10.16
CA PRO A 5 4.05 -23.76 10.73
C PRO A 5 4.30 -22.31 10.28
N GLN A 6 4.52 -21.43 11.24
CA GLN A 6 4.86 -20.05 10.91
C GLN A 6 6.16 -20.05 10.10
N PRO A 7 6.23 -19.31 8.99
CA PRO A 7 7.46 -19.22 8.21
C PRO A 7 8.58 -18.68 9.11
N VAL A 8 9.74 -19.31 9.05
CA VAL A 8 10.94 -18.80 9.73
C VAL A 8 11.30 -17.48 9.06
N LEU A 9 11.08 -16.37 9.77
CA LEU A 9 11.36 -15.03 9.24
C LEU A 9 12.88 -14.85 9.08
N PRO A 10 13.35 -14.27 7.97
CA PRO A 10 14.75 -13.91 7.86
C PRO A 10 15.09 -12.89 8.96
N PRO A 11 16.17 -13.12 9.71
CA PRO A 11 16.56 -12.19 10.78
C PRO A 11 16.96 -10.84 10.15
N LEU A 12 16.38 -9.77 10.69
CA LEU A 12 16.90 -8.43 10.41
C LEU A 12 18.17 -8.21 11.24
N PRO A 13 19.21 -7.58 10.68
CA PRO A 13 20.39 -7.22 11.43
C PRO A 13 20.02 -6.37 12.68
N PRO A 14 20.79 -6.41 13.77
CA PRO A 14 20.53 -5.53 14.91
C PRO A 14 20.60 -4.06 14.47
N LEU A 15 19.79 -3.20 15.12
CA LEU A 15 19.92 -1.75 14.99
C LEU A 15 21.22 -1.30 15.66
N VAL A 16 22.03 -0.53 14.95
CA VAL A 16 23.30 -0.01 15.47
C VAL A 16 23.23 1.52 15.41
N THR A 17 22.90 2.14 16.53
CA THR A 17 22.82 3.60 16.61
C THR A 17 24.12 4.16 17.17
N GLN A 18 24.81 4.96 16.39
CA GLN A 18 26.06 5.62 16.81
C GLN A 18 25.78 6.93 17.57
N ARG A 19 24.70 7.61 17.24
CA ARG A 19 24.36 8.91 17.80
C ARG A 19 22.84 9.12 17.84
N ARG A 20 22.31 9.58 18.96
CA ARG A 20 20.91 9.97 19.11
C ARG A 20 20.62 11.27 18.37
N LEU A 21 19.83 11.21 17.30
CA LEU A 21 19.47 12.35 16.45
C LEU A 21 18.03 12.83 16.74
N SER A 22 17.75 14.08 16.38
CA SER A 22 16.39 14.59 16.24
C SER A 22 15.90 14.34 14.81
N VAL A 23 14.80 13.59 14.66
CA VAL A 23 14.26 13.19 13.37
C VAL A 23 12.80 13.63 13.24
N GLY A 24 12.50 14.36 12.16
CA GLY A 24 11.13 14.70 11.79
C GLY A 24 10.57 13.69 10.78
N VAL A 25 9.46 13.03 11.10
CA VAL A 25 8.75 12.15 10.15
C VAL A 25 7.53 12.89 9.60
N ILE A 26 7.48 13.08 8.29
CA ILE A 26 6.43 13.83 7.59
C ILE A 26 5.41 12.85 7.01
N GLY A 27 4.23 12.81 7.62
CA GLY A 27 3.14 11.90 7.27
C GLY A 27 2.92 10.81 8.31
N ALA A 28 1.69 10.66 8.82
CA ALA A 28 1.25 9.63 9.77
C ALA A 28 0.43 8.50 9.12
N GLY A 29 0.59 8.26 7.83
CA GLY A 29 0.16 7.03 7.18
C GLY A 29 0.92 5.82 7.75
N VAL A 30 0.53 4.59 7.38
CA VAL A 30 1.16 3.38 7.92
C VAL A 30 2.67 3.35 7.72
N VAL A 31 3.19 3.88 6.61
CA VAL A 31 4.64 3.96 6.34
C VAL A 31 5.32 4.92 7.31
N GLY A 32 4.74 6.11 7.51
CA GLY A 32 5.30 7.10 8.45
C GLY A 32 5.26 6.64 9.89
N LEU A 33 4.15 6.00 10.32
CA LEU A 33 4.04 5.40 11.67
C LEU A 33 5.07 4.30 11.89
N SER A 34 5.22 3.40 10.90
CA SER A 34 6.25 2.36 10.96
C SER A 34 7.66 2.94 11.02
N SER A 35 7.94 3.96 10.20
CA SER A 35 9.25 4.65 10.22
C SER A 35 9.51 5.31 11.57
N ALA A 36 8.51 5.99 12.13
CA ALA A 36 8.64 6.65 13.43
C ALA A 36 8.95 5.64 14.56
N LEU A 37 8.27 4.51 14.59
CA LEU A 37 8.51 3.45 15.56
C LEU A 37 9.89 2.79 15.40
N TRP A 38 10.32 2.51 14.16
CA TRP A 38 11.66 1.95 13.92
C TRP A 38 12.77 2.91 14.34
N LEU A 39 12.61 4.22 14.07
CA LEU A 39 13.53 5.26 14.50
C LEU A 39 13.60 5.40 16.03
N GLN A 40 12.47 5.27 16.73
CA GLN A 40 12.47 5.23 18.21
C GLN A 40 13.19 3.99 18.75
N ARG A 41 12.96 2.81 18.14
CA ARG A 41 13.67 1.57 18.48
C ARG A 41 15.18 1.68 18.24
N ALA A 42 15.59 2.49 17.26
CA ALA A 42 16.99 2.86 17.04
C ALA A 42 17.52 3.91 18.06
N GLY A 43 16.66 4.45 18.91
CA GLY A 43 17.08 5.38 19.98
C GLY A 43 16.98 6.87 19.63
N HIS A 44 16.46 7.22 18.45
CA HIS A 44 16.31 8.63 18.04
C HIS A 44 15.16 9.34 18.74
N ARG A 45 15.24 10.67 18.80
CA ARG A 45 14.12 11.54 19.19
C ARG A 45 13.26 11.84 17.98
N VAL A 46 12.04 11.35 17.95
CA VAL A 46 11.18 11.41 16.77
C VAL A 46 9.98 12.34 16.99
N THR A 47 9.79 13.25 16.04
CA THR A 47 8.57 14.08 15.93
C THR A 47 7.83 13.71 14.64
N LEU A 48 6.60 13.23 14.79
CA LEU A 48 5.70 12.90 13.69
C LEU A 48 4.86 14.14 13.36
N VAL A 49 4.81 14.54 12.07
CA VAL A 49 4.07 15.73 11.62
C VAL A 49 3.05 15.32 10.58
N ASP A 50 1.76 15.47 10.88
CA ASP A 50 0.66 15.15 9.96
C ASP A 50 -0.59 15.96 10.31
N PRO A 51 -1.30 16.56 9.33
CA PRO A 51 -2.52 17.32 9.59
C PRO A 51 -3.73 16.44 9.95
N ALA A 52 -3.63 15.13 9.71
CA ALA A 52 -4.74 14.19 9.76
C ALA A 52 -4.32 12.82 10.32
N ALA A 53 -3.47 12.81 11.35
CA ALA A 53 -3.03 11.59 12.03
C ALA A 53 -4.23 10.76 12.54
N PRO A 54 -4.09 9.44 12.81
CA PRO A 54 -5.20 8.56 13.18
C PRO A 54 -5.76 8.79 14.59
N THR A 55 -5.88 10.05 14.99
CA THR A 55 -6.53 10.50 16.23
C THR A 55 -8.05 10.55 16.11
N SER A 56 -8.57 10.66 14.89
CA SER A 56 -10.00 10.67 14.59
C SER A 56 -10.32 9.90 13.29
N ASN A 57 -11.55 9.43 13.15
CA ASN A 57 -12.00 8.72 11.94
C ASN A 57 -12.01 9.63 10.70
N ARG A 58 -12.33 10.91 10.87
CA ARG A 58 -12.49 11.84 9.75
C ARG A 58 -11.14 12.28 9.16
N GLY A 59 -10.16 12.54 10.01
CA GLY A 59 -8.84 12.98 9.58
C GLY A 59 -8.11 11.90 8.80
N TYR A 60 -7.97 10.72 9.38
CA TYR A 60 -7.22 9.61 8.81
C TYR A 60 -7.83 9.03 7.53
N ALA A 61 -9.11 9.31 7.26
CA ALA A 61 -9.78 8.84 6.04
C ALA A 61 -9.11 9.29 4.73
N GLN A 62 -8.22 10.27 4.74
CA GLN A 62 -7.43 10.67 3.58
C GLN A 62 -6.20 9.78 3.35
N ALA A 63 -5.72 9.07 4.35
CA ALA A 63 -4.58 8.18 4.21
C ALA A 63 -4.94 6.98 3.31
N ALA A 64 -4.07 6.65 2.34
CA ALA A 64 -4.29 5.50 1.46
C ALA A 64 -4.42 4.19 2.24
N SER A 65 -3.75 4.07 3.39
CA SER A 65 -3.80 2.92 4.29
C SER A 65 -5.14 2.75 5.03
N PHE A 66 -5.99 3.79 5.12
CA PHE A 66 -7.31 3.68 5.73
C PHE A 66 -8.28 2.84 4.90
N GLY A 67 -8.32 3.08 3.59
CA GLY A 67 -9.34 2.50 2.70
C GLY A 67 -8.80 1.52 1.65
N ASN A 68 -7.62 0.99 1.86
CA ASN A 68 -7.03 -0.02 0.98
C ASN A 68 -7.74 -1.39 1.09
N ALA A 69 -7.24 -2.41 0.39
CA ALA A 69 -7.77 -3.77 0.43
C ALA A 69 -7.43 -4.53 1.72
N CYS A 70 -6.73 -3.92 2.66
CA CYS A 70 -6.34 -4.49 3.97
C CYS A 70 -5.55 -5.80 3.91
N THR A 71 -5.06 -6.21 2.76
CA THR A 71 -4.34 -7.47 2.56
C THR A 71 -2.83 -7.25 2.67
N MET A 72 -2.16 -8.07 3.47
CA MET A 72 -0.71 -8.21 3.49
C MET A 72 -0.34 -9.18 2.37
N ALA A 73 0.09 -8.61 1.25
CA ALA A 73 0.22 -9.31 -0.02
C ALA A 73 1.69 -9.62 -0.34
N PHE A 74 2.28 -10.61 0.33
CA PHE A 74 3.70 -10.98 0.15
C PHE A 74 4.03 -11.49 -1.25
N GLY A 75 3.03 -11.99 -1.99
CA GLY A 75 3.18 -12.40 -3.39
C GLY A 75 3.02 -11.28 -4.43
N ALA A 76 2.91 -10.02 -4.02
CA ALA A 76 2.67 -8.88 -4.93
C ALA A 76 3.95 -8.34 -5.60
N CYS A 77 4.87 -9.22 -6.02
CA CYS A 77 6.13 -8.83 -6.66
C CYS A 77 5.99 -8.42 -8.13
N ILE A 78 4.83 -8.58 -8.75
CA ILE A 78 4.62 -8.20 -10.16
C ILE A 78 4.29 -6.70 -10.24
N PRO A 79 5.06 -5.89 -11.02
CA PRO A 79 4.74 -4.48 -11.21
C PRO A 79 3.44 -4.28 -11.98
N VAL A 80 2.83 -3.09 -11.84
CA VAL A 80 1.62 -2.74 -12.60
C VAL A 80 1.92 -2.63 -14.09
N ALA A 81 3.09 -2.07 -14.44
CA ALA A 81 3.54 -1.94 -15.82
C ALA A 81 4.09 -3.27 -16.35
N THR A 82 3.24 -4.07 -16.99
CA THR A 82 3.65 -5.31 -17.69
C THR A 82 3.27 -5.24 -19.17
N PRO A 83 3.93 -6.03 -20.06
CA PRO A 83 3.53 -6.11 -21.47
C PRO A 83 2.06 -6.56 -21.64
N GLY A 84 1.55 -7.39 -20.73
CA GLY A 84 0.16 -7.82 -20.69
C GLY A 84 -0.79 -6.67 -20.43
N VAL A 85 -0.50 -5.86 -19.42
CA VAL A 85 -1.29 -4.67 -19.09
C VAL A 85 -1.29 -3.67 -20.22
N LEU A 86 -0.14 -3.39 -20.85
CA LEU A 86 -0.07 -2.44 -21.98
C LEU A 86 -0.97 -2.86 -23.15
N ARG A 87 -1.03 -4.15 -23.47
CA ARG A 87 -1.92 -4.68 -24.51
C ARG A 87 -3.40 -4.56 -24.13
N ALA A 88 -3.72 -4.59 -22.85
CA ALA A 88 -5.09 -4.49 -22.35
C ALA A 88 -5.58 -3.03 -22.18
N VAL A 89 -4.67 -2.05 -22.05
CA VAL A 89 -4.99 -0.63 -21.80
C VAL A 89 -6.01 -0.06 -22.80
N PRO A 90 -5.91 -0.24 -24.15
CA PRO A 90 -6.90 0.30 -25.08
C PRO A 90 -8.32 -0.20 -24.78
N ARG A 91 -8.47 -1.50 -24.51
CA ARG A 91 -9.76 -2.09 -24.15
C ARG A 91 -10.27 -1.56 -22.80
N MET A 92 -9.38 -1.42 -21.81
CA MET A 92 -9.75 -0.88 -20.49
C MET A 92 -10.23 0.57 -20.56
N LEU A 93 -9.66 1.40 -21.45
CA LEU A 93 -10.06 2.80 -21.63
C LEU A 93 -11.39 2.94 -22.39
N LEU A 94 -11.69 2.01 -23.30
CA LEU A 94 -12.96 1.99 -24.02
C LEU A 94 -14.13 1.51 -23.14
N ASP A 95 -13.84 0.72 -22.12
CA ASP A 95 -14.84 0.27 -21.14
C ASP A 95 -15.08 1.34 -20.08
N ARG A 96 -16.20 2.05 -20.19
CA ARG A 96 -16.60 3.07 -19.19
C ARG A 96 -16.76 2.53 -17.77
N GLN A 97 -16.92 1.22 -17.62
CA GLN A 97 -17.04 0.51 -16.34
C GLN A 97 -15.76 -0.26 -15.99
N GLY A 98 -14.75 -0.19 -16.84
CA GLY A 98 -13.48 -0.88 -16.71
C GLY A 98 -12.67 -0.43 -15.49
N PRO A 99 -11.63 -1.20 -15.15
CA PRO A 99 -10.80 -0.94 -13.96
C PRO A 99 -9.97 0.36 -14.08
N LEU A 100 -9.70 0.86 -15.29
CA LEU A 100 -8.86 2.02 -15.57
C LEU A 100 -9.65 3.17 -16.15
N THR A 101 -9.41 4.38 -15.63
CA THR A 101 -9.93 5.64 -16.20
C THR A 101 -8.84 6.71 -16.17
N ILE A 102 -8.75 7.51 -17.23
CA ILE A 102 -7.84 8.65 -17.31
C ILE A 102 -8.66 9.94 -17.40
N SER A 103 -8.28 10.94 -16.63
CA SER A 103 -8.80 12.29 -16.77
C SER A 103 -8.08 13.01 -17.91
N TRP A 104 -8.75 13.17 -19.06
CA TRP A 104 -8.16 13.78 -20.25
C TRP A 104 -7.61 15.20 -20.03
N ARG A 105 -8.19 15.96 -19.07
CA ARG A 105 -7.71 17.29 -18.70
C ARG A 105 -6.34 17.28 -18.02
N ASP A 106 -6.01 16.19 -17.33
CA ASP A 106 -4.74 16.04 -16.59
C ASP A 106 -3.66 15.36 -17.44
N LEU A 107 -4.04 14.85 -18.63
CA LEU A 107 -3.14 14.08 -19.50
C LEU A 107 -1.82 14.81 -19.82
N PRO A 108 -1.76 16.11 -20.13
CA PRO A 108 -0.50 16.79 -20.41
C PRO A 108 0.50 16.70 -19.24
N GLY A 109 0.02 16.81 -18.00
CA GLY A 109 0.84 16.65 -16.80
C GLY A 109 1.30 15.22 -16.55
N LEU A 110 0.53 14.23 -17.02
CA LEU A 110 0.81 12.79 -16.86
C LEU A 110 1.80 12.25 -17.91
N VAL A 111 2.03 12.95 -19.02
CA VAL A 111 2.88 12.44 -20.11
C VAL A 111 4.27 11.99 -19.64
N PRO A 112 5.02 12.71 -18.80
CA PRO A 112 6.33 12.26 -18.35
C PRO A 112 6.25 10.98 -17.48
N TRP A 113 5.19 10.86 -16.67
CA TRP A 113 4.92 9.67 -15.86
C TRP A 113 4.57 8.47 -16.76
N LEU A 114 3.63 8.65 -17.70
CA LEU A 114 3.22 7.62 -18.65
C LEU A 114 4.38 7.14 -19.53
N ALA A 115 5.24 8.04 -20.00
CA ALA A 115 6.43 7.67 -20.77
C ALA A 115 7.39 6.77 -19.94
N SER A 116 7.53 7.06 -18.64
CA SER A 116 8.33 6.22 -17.74
C SER A 116 7.63 4.88 -17.46
N PHE A 117 6.31 4.88 -17.27
CA PHE A 117 5.50 3.69 -17.11
C PHE A 117 5.63 2.73 -18.31
N LEU A 118 5.57 3.27 -19.54
CA LEU A 118 5.76 2.48 -20.77
C LEU A 118 7.17 1.85 -20.84
N ARG A 119 8.22 2.59 -20.45
CA ARG A 119 9.57 2.04 -20.39
C ARG A 119 9.72 0.93 -19.34
N SER A 120 9.03 1.07 -18.21
CA SER A 120 9.06 0.07 -17.13
C SER A 120 8.37 -1.24 -17.49
N ALA A 121 7.52 -1.23 -18.53
CA ALA A 121 6.84 -2.43 -19.02
C ALA A 121 7.70 -3.31 -19.95
N HIS A 122 8.94 -2.91 -20.28
CA HIS A 122 9.84 -3.74 -21.05
C HIS A 122 10.22 -5.02 -20.27
N PRO A 123 10.29 -6.21 -20.90
CA PRO A 123 10.52 -7.47 -20.18
C PRO A 123 11.73 -7.49 -19.24
N GLU A 124 12.86 -6.89 -19.64
CA GLU A 124 14.04 -6.79 -18.80
C GLU A 124 13.81 -5.89 -17.58
N ALA A 125 13.11 -4.75 -17.77
CA ALA A 125 12.75 -3.87 -16.67
C ALA A 125 11.80 -4.58 -15.70
N VAL A 126 10.77 -5.29 -16.21
CA VAL A 126 9.86 -6.10 -15.39
C VAL A 126 10.63 -7.14 -14.59
N SER A 127 11.55 -7.89 -15.21
CA SER A 127 12.35 -8.91 -14.51
C SER A 127 13.19 -8.32 -13.36
N ARG A 128 13.84 -7.18 -13.60
CA ARG A 128 14.61 -6.45 -12.58
C ARG A 128 13.70 -5.94 -11.45
N ILE A 129 12.55 -5.35 -11.79
CA ILE A 129 11.60 -4.82 -10.80
C ILE A 129 11.03 -5.95 -9.93
N VAL A 130 10.68 -7.09 -10.54
CA VAL A 130 10.20 -8.29 -9.84
C VAL A 130 11.23 -8.76 -8.80
N GLY A 131 12.51 -8.81 -9.14
CA GLY A 131 13.58 -9.18 -8.20
C GLY A 131 13.67 -8.21 -7.01
N ILE A 132 13.67 -6.90 -7.27
CA ILE A 132 13.72 -5.88 -6.20
C ILE A 132 12.48 -5.96 -5.29
N LEU A 133 11.29 -6.05 -5.87
CA LEU A 133 10.05 -6.22 -5.09
C LEU A 133 10.03 -7.53 -4.30
N GLY A 134 10.54 -8.62 -4.91
CA GLY A 134 10.66 -9.92 -4.25
C GLY A 134 11.55 -9.84 -3.01
N GLU A 135 12.69 -9.15 -3.09
CA GLU A 135 13.58 -8.92 -1.94
C GLU A 135 12.89 -8.14 -0.82
N LEU A 136 12.22 -7.04 -1.13
CA LEU A 136 11.50 -6.24 -0.16
C LEU A 136 10.34 -7.02 0.49
N LEU A 137 9.60 -7.78 -0.31
CA LEU A 137 8.45 -8.55 0.17
C LEU A 137 8.86 -9.73 1.07
N ARG A 138 10.00 -10.38 0.80
CA ARG A 138 10.56 -11.42 1.68
C ARG A 138 10.90 -10.89 3.08
N LEU A 139 11.28 -9.61 3.20
CA LEU A 139 11.60 -8.95 4.47
C LEU A 139 10.38 -8.26 5.12
N ALA A 140 9.24 -8.18 4.41
CA ALA A 140 8.11 -7.38 4.85
C ALA A 140 7.56 -7.83 6.22
N GLU A 141 7.36 -9.12 6.43
CA GLU A 141 6.86 -9.64 7.72
C GLU A 141 7.88 -9.43 8.85
N ALA A 142 9.19 -9.62 8.60
CA ALA A 142 10.24 -9.34 9.58
C ALA A 142 10.27 -7.85 9.99
N GLY A 143 9.94 -6.95 9.06
CA GLY A 143 9.77 -5.53 9.35
C GLY A 143 8.50 -5.20 10.14
N HIS A 144 7.44 -6.00 10.00
CA HIS A 144 6.16 -5.77 10.66
C HIS A 144 6.03 -6.45 12.03
N ALA A 145 6.49 -7.68 12.19
CA ALA A 145 6.29 -8.47 13.39
C ALA A 145 6.67 -7.73 14.70
N PRO A 146 7.83 -7.03 14.77
CA PRO A 146 8.15 -6.27 15.98
C PRO A 146 7.22 -5.08 16.25
N LEU A 147 6.59 -4.51 15.20
CA LEU A 147 5.65 -3.40 15.33
C LEU A 147 4.28 -3.89 15.78
N PHE A 148 3.80 -5.02 15.25
CA PHE A 148 2.57 -5.67 15.71
C PHE A 148 2.65 -6.02 17.19
N ALA A 149 3.72 -6.69 17.60
CA ALA A 149 3.96 -7.06 19.00
C ALA A 149 4.04 -5.83 19.91
N ALA A 150 4.81 -4.80 19.53
CA ALA A 150 4.97 -3.59 20.33
C ALA A 150 3.66 -2.80 20.46
N ALA A 151 2.82 -2.78 19.43
CA ALA A 151 1.54 -2.09 19.43
C ALA A 151 0.38 -2.95 20.01
N GLY A 152 0.64 -4.21 20.39
CA GLY A 152 -0.39 -5.14 20.84
C GLY A 152 -1.47 -5.36 19.78
N ALA A 153 -1.07 -5.50 18.50
CA ALA A 153 -1.98 -5.51 17.35
C ALA A 153 -2.08 -6.86 16.63
N ASP A 154 -1.52 -7.93 17.21
CA ASP A 154 -1.56 -9.27 16.62
C ASP A 154 -2.99 -9.84 16.48
N ASP A 155 -3.91 -9.44 17.34
CA ASP A 155 -5.33 -9.79 17.28
C ASP A 155 -6.07 -9.23 16.05
N LEU A 156 -5.49 -8.24 15.37
CA LEU A 156 -6.04 -7.68 14.12
C LEU A 156 -5.64 -8.49 12.89
N ARG A 157 -4.80 -9.50 13.01
CA ARG A 157 -4.30 -10.32 11.90
C ARG A 157 -5.26 -11.47 11.62
N ARG A 158 -5.88 -11.50 10.44
CA ARG A 158 -6.68 -12.62 9.97
C ARG A 158 -5.87 -13.50 9.03
N MET A 159 -5.35 -14.61 9.55
CA MET A 159 -4.49 -15.56 8.84
C MET A 159 -5.31 -16.51 7.95
N THR A 160 -6.01 -15.97 6.96
CA THR A 160 -6.92 -16.74 6.09
C THR A 160 -6.38 -16.99 4.68
N GLY A 161 -5.18 -16.51 4.39
CA GLY A 161 -4.66 -16.47 3.03
C GLY A 161 -5.30 -15.38 2.19
N CYS A 162 -4.98 -15.37 0.88
CA CYS A 162 -5.61 -14.51 -0.11
C CYS A 162 -5.87 -15.33 -1.38
N LEU A 163 -7.08 -15.20 -1.95
CA LEU A 163 -7.52 -15.98 -3.09
C LEU A 163 -7.58 -15.11 -4.35
N TYR A 164 -6.87 -15.50 -5.41
CA TYR A 164 -7.01 -14.91 -6.76
C TYR A 164 -7.84 -15.82 -7.63
N LEU A 165 -8.87 -15.31 -8.26
CA LEU A 165 -9.82 -16.07 -9.07
C LEU A 165 -9.75 -15.64 -10.54
N TYR A 166 -9.58 -16.61 -11.42
CA TYR A 166 -9.56 -16.46 -12.87
C TYR A 166 -10.88 -17.01 -13.45
N ARG A 167 -11.54 -16.21 -14.28
CA ARG A 167 -12.90 -16.53 -14.78
C ARG A 167 -12.93 -17.58 -15.86
N SER A 168 -11.83 -17.76 -16.59
CA SER A 168 -11.75 -18.68 -17.72
C SER A 168 -10.38 -19.34 -17.83
N ALA A 169 -10.31 -20.45 -18.59
CA ALA A 169 -9.04 -21.07 -18.94
C ALA A 169 -8.11 -20.09 -19.69
N ALA A 170 -8.67 -19.25 -20.54
CA ALA A 170 -7.89 -18.25 -21.28
C ALA A 170 -7.24 -17.21 -20.34
N SER A 171 -7.97 -16.70 -19.35
CA SER A 171 -7.41 -15.75 -18.37
C SER A 171 -6.38 -16.40 -17.44
N PHE A 172 -6.61 -17.64 -17.02
CA PHE A 172 -5.64 -18.40 -16.23
C PHE A 172 -4.36 -18.68 -17.03
N ASN A 173 -4.50 -19.06 -18.31
CA ASN A 173 -3.34 -19.28 -19.18
C ASN A 173 -2.57 -17.98 -19.44
N ALA A 174 -3.25 -16.86 -19.59
CA ALA A 174 -2.60 -15.56 -19.74
C ALA A 174 -1.79 -15.15 -18.49
N ALA A 175 -2.17 -15.63 -17.30
CA ALA A 175 -1.48 -15.35 -16.05
C ALA A 175 -0.24 -16.25 -15.80
N GLN A 176 0.00 -17.30 -16.61
CA GLN A 176 1.07 -18.29 -16.38
C GLN A 176 2.47 -17.63 -16.26
N ALA A 177 2.76 -16.64 -17.11
CA ALA A 177 4.05 -15.93 -17.06
C ALA A 177 4.25 -15.22 -15.68
N GLU A 178 3.20 -14.59 -15.13
CA GLU A 178 3.25 -13.94 -13.83
C GLU A 178 3.32 -14.98 -12.69
N ILE A 179 2.65 -16.11 -12.82
CA ILE A 179 2.73 -17.24 -11.86
C ILE A 179 4.16 -17.77 -11.81
N MET A 180 4.80 -17.97 -12.96
CA MET A 180 6.21 -18.41 -13.02
C MET A 180 7.16 -17.37 -12.40
N LEU A 181 6.94 -16.08 -12.63
CA LEU A 181 7.74 -15.02 -12.00
C LEU A 181 7.60 -15.06 -10.48
N ARG A 182 6.40 -15.23 -9.94
CA ARG A 182 6.18 -15.38 -8.48
C ARG A 182 6.88 -16.62 -7.92
N HIS A 183 6.81 -17.74 -8.63
CA HIS A 183 7.53 -18.96 -8.23
C HIS A 183 9.04 -18.74 -8.17
N ARG A 184 9.60 -18.06 -9.15
CA ARG A 184 11.03 -17.71 -9.18
C ARG A 184 11.44 -16.89 -7.96
N GLU A 185 10.57 -15.99 -7.49
CA GLU A 185 10.81 -15.17 -6.29
C GLU A 185 10.48 -15.92 -4.97
N GLY A 186 10.16 -17.21 -5.04
CA GLY A 186 9.90 -18.03 -3.85
C GLY A 186 8.51 -17.83 -3.23
N VAL A 187 7.58 -17.17 -3.94
CA VAL A 187 6.22 -16.95 -3.44
C VAL A 187 5.49 -18.28 -3.31
N GLN A 188 5.00 -18.58 -2.11
CA GLN A 188 4.20 -19.76 -1.85
C GLN A 188 2.77 -19.55 -2.34
N MET A 189 2.33 -20.42 -3.24
CA MET A 189 0.97 -20.36 -3.78
C MET A 189 0.52 -21.74 -4.24
N ARG A 190 -0.77 -22.01 -4.08
CA ARG A 190 -1.41 -23.26 -4.47
C ARG A 190 -2.49 -22.99 -5.52
N ILE A 191 -2.49 -23.76 -6.59
CA ILE A 191 -3.59 -23.75 -7.57
C ILE A 191 -4.78 -24.48 -6.96
N LEU A 192 -5.96 -23.86 -7.04
CA LEU A 192 -7.23 -24.45 -6.62
C LEU A 192 -8.10 -24.74 -7.85
N GLU A 193 -8.69 -25.91 -7.84
CA GLU A 193 -9.74 -26.28 -8.79
C GLU A 193 -11.10 -25.70 -8.35
N ARG A 194 -12.06 -25.72 -9.23
CA ARG A 194 -13.37 -25.10 -9.03
C ARG A 194 -14.09 -25.59 -7.79
N GLU A 195 -14.03 -26.92 -7.53
CA GLU A 195 -14.67 -27.58 -6.41
C GLU A 195 -14.04 -27.15 -5.08
N GLU A 196 -12.72 -27.00 -5.03
CA GLU A 196 -11.99 -26.54 -3.85
C GLU A 196 -12.34 -25.06 -3.54
N ILE A 197 -12.46 -24.22 -4.57
CA ILE A 197 -12.89 -22.82 -4.43
C ILE A 197 -14.31 -22.77 -3.87
N GLN A 198 -15.24 -23.54 -4.45
CA GLN A 198 -16.63 -23.59 -4.00
C GLN A 198 -16.76 -24.07 -2.54
N ALA A 199 -15.99 -25.08 -2.14
CA ALA A 199 -15.98 -25.58 -0.79
C ALA A 199 -15.45 -24.54 0.20
N ARG A 200 -14.45 -23.73 -0.20
CA ARG A 200 -13.84 -22.70 0.62
C ARG A 200 -14.71 -21.44 0.74
N GLU A 201 -15.28 -21.02 -0.36
CA GLU A 201 -16.08 -19.77 -0.48
C GLU A 201 -17.46 -20.06 -1.10
N PRO A 202 -18.35 -20.71 -0.34
CA PRO A 202 -19.61 -21.24 -0.86
C PRO A 202 -20.60 -20.16 -1.31
N ASN A 203 -20.45 -18.92 -0.83
CA ASN A 203 -21.31 -17.80 -1.19
C ASN A 203 -20.92 -17.10 -2.50
N LEU A 204 -19.73 -17.40 -3.05
CA LEU A 204 -19.32 -16.86 -4.34
C LEU A 204 -20.17 -17.43 -5.48
N ALA A 205 -20.60 -16.56 -6.38
CA ALA A 205 -21.15 -17.02 -7.66
C ALA A 205 -20.07 -17.84 -8.40
N PRO A 206 -20.42 -18.98 -9.01
CA PRO A 206 -19.44 -19.88 -9.66
C PRO A 206 -18.93 -19.32 -11.00
N LEU A 207 -18.50 -18.06 -11.00
CA LEU A 207 -18.00 -17.29 -12.13
C LEU A 207 -16.46 -17.33 -12.19
N TYR A 208 -15.87 -18.47 -11.85
CA TYR A 208 -14.44 -18.74 -11.86
C TYR A 208 -14.15 -20.11 -12.50
N HIS A 209 -12.94 -20.22 -13.02
CA HIS A 209 -12.43 -21.46 -13.63
C HIS A 209 -11.39 -22.11 -12.69
N LYS A 210 -10.38 -21.34 -12.26
CA LYS A 210 -9.33 -21.76 -11.33
C LYS A 210 -8.99 -20.61 -10.38
N GLY A 211 -8.32 -20.94 -9.26
CA GLY A 211 -7.81 -20.00 -8.31
C GLY A 211 -6.33 -20.20 -7.99
N LEU A 212 -5.71 -19.14 -7.44
CA LEU A 212 -4.43 -19.20 -6.76
C LEU A 212 -4.66 -18.81 -5.30
N LEU A 213 -4.28 -19.65 -4.38
CA LEU A 213 -4.28 -19.37 -2.95
C LEU A 213 -2.87 -19.00 -2.51
N PHE A 214 -2.70 -17.79 -1.98
CA PHE A 214 -1.50 -17.31 -1.32
C PHE A 214 -1.67 -17.58 0.18
N GLU A 215 -1.12 -18.68 0.66
CA GLU A 215 -1.38 -19.18 2.03
C GLU A 215 -0.74 -18.29 3.09
N ASP A 216 0.42 -17.68 2.80
CA ASP A 216 1.14 -16.79 3.72
C ASP A 216 0.50 -15.41 3.85
N ALA A 217 -0.41 -15.04 2.94
CA ALA A 217 -1.09 -13.76 3.00
C ALA A 217 -2.10 -13.72 4.15
N TYR A 218 -2.28 -12.54 4.73
CA TYR A 218 -3.32 -12.29 5.72
C TYR A 218 -3.93 -10.91 5.52
N SER A 219 -5.06 -10.64 6.17
CA SER A 219 -5.65 -9.31 6.20
C SER A 219 -5.53 -8.68 7.59
N ILE A 220 -5.52 -7.34 7.61
CA ILE A 220 -5.67 -6.55 8.83
C ILE A 220 -7.14 -6.20 8.95
N ASP A 221 -7.78 -6.72 9.99
CA ASP A 221 -9.22 -6.67 10.19
C ASP A 221 -9.79 -5.24 10.35
N ASP A 222 -8.99 -4.36 10.96
CA ASP A 222 -9.30 -2.94 11.11
C ASP A 222 -8.02 -2.09 10.92
N PRO A 223 -7.81 -1.53 9.73
CA PRO A 223 -6.61 -0.73 9.45
C PRO A 223 -6.56 0.59 10.22
N LEU A 224 -7.70 1.16 10.61
CA LEU A 224 -7.72 2.36 11.45
C LEU A 224 -7.28 2.04 12.87
N THR A 225 -7.80 0.97 13.45
CA THR A 225 -7.39 0.52 14.79
C THR A 225 -5.91 0.13 14.79
N TYR A 226 -5.41 -0.52 13.74
CA TYR A 226 -3.98 -0.79 13.59
C TYR A 226 -3.16 0.50 13.61
N ALA A 227 -3.50 1.48 12.79
CA ALA A 227 -2.80 2.76 12.76
C ALA A 227 -2.86 3.51 14.11
N ARG A 228 -4.01 3.45 14.81
CA ARG A 228 -4.17 4.02 16.16
C ARG A 228 -3.27 3.36 17.19
N ARG A 229 -3.18 2.04 17.18
CA ARG A 229 -2.29 1.30 18.10
C ARG A 229 -0.83 1.60 17.84
N LEU A 230 -0.41 1.72 16.57
CA LEU A 230 0.94 2.19 16.21
C LEU A 230 1.20 3.60 16.74
N LEU A 231 0.27 4.54 16.54
CA LEU A 231 0.39 5.90 17.05
C LEU A 231 0.41 5.94 18.57
N ALA A 232 -0.45 5.20 19.25
CA ALA A 232 -0.50 5.13 20.70
C ALA A 232 0.84 4.60 21.25
N ARG A 233 1.39 3.56 20.64
CA ARG A 233 2.71 3.02 21.00
C ARG A 233 3.80 4.07 20.80
N PHE A 234 3.81 4.75 19.65
CA PHE A 234 4.76 5.83 19.36
C PHE A 234 4.75 6.94 20.43
N LEU A 235 3.57 7.37 20.85
CA LEU A 235 3.41 8.40 21.88
C LEU A 235 3.84 7.89 23.26
N THR A 236 3.49 6.66 23.60
CA THR A 236 3.89 6.01 24.88
C THR A 236 5.41 5.88 24.98
N ASP A 237 6.11 5.62 23.86
CA ASP A 237 7.58 5.56 23.81
C ASP A 237 8.24 6.96 23.75
N GLY A 238 7.49 8.03 24.06
CA GLY A 238 8.01 9.39 24.15
C GLY A 238 8.11 10.14 22.82
N GLY A 239 7.45 9.66 21.77
CA GLY A 239 7.32 10.38 20.50
C GLY A 239 6.43 11.60 20.61
N THR A 240 6.65 12.59 19.76
CA THR A 240 5.84 13.81 19.70
C THR A 240 5.03 13.84 18.41
N LEU A 241 3.73 14.14 18.49
CA LEU A 241 2.86 14.38 17.35
C LEU A 241 2.57 15.87 17.18
N VAL A 242 2.82 16.41 16.00
CA VAL A 242 2.42 17.75 15.57
C VAL A 242 1.31 17.65 14.55
N ALA A 243 0.11 18.10 14.91
CA ALA A 243 -1.08 18.06 14.04
C ALA A 243 -1.05 19.23 13.03
N ALA A 244 -0.14 19.16 12.05
CA ALA A 244 0.07 20.20 11.06
C ALA A 244 0.50 19.63 9.70
N GLY A 245 0.19 20.36 8.62
CA GLY A 245 0.62 19.98 7.26
C GLY A 245 1.94 20.66 6.89
N VAL A 246 2.99 19.87 6.67
CA VAL A 246 4.27 20.39 6.19
C VAL A 246 4.09 20.98 4.78
N ARG A 247 4.48 22.22 4.60
CA ARG A 247 4.43 22.95 3.31
C ARG A 247 5.75 22.88 2.55
N GLY A 248 6.87 22.74 3.26
CA GLY A 248 8.20 22.67 2.68
C GLY A 248 9.28 22.36 3.71
N ILE A 249 10.48 22.12 3.21
CA ILE A 249 11.69 21.88 4.01
C ILE A 249 12.73 22.91 3.60
N GLU A 250 13.23 23.68 4.57
CA GLU A 250 14.38 24.55 4.41
C GLU A 250 15.62 23.86 4.95
N ARG A 251 16.78 24.17 4.38
CA ARG A 251 18.04 23.50 4.65
C ARG A 251 19.12 24.55 4.93
N ASP A 252 19.91 24.31 5.94
CA ASP A 252 21.12 25.07 6.21
C ASP A 252 22.27 24.13 6.63
N THR A 253 23.40 24.67 7.01
CA THR A 253 24.60 23.89 7.39
C THR A 253 24.40 23.07 8.67
N GLU A 254 23.49 23.48 9.55
CA GLU A 254 23.30 22.87 10.87
C GLU A 254 22.13 21.88 10.92
N GLY A 255 21.16 21.92 9.95
CA GLY A 255 20.03 21.03 10.01
C GLY A 255 18.96 21.30 8.96
N LEU A 256 17.76 20.80 9.23
CA LEU A 256 16.57 20.95 8.43
C LEU A 256 15.48 21.68 9.21
N THR A 257 14.73 22.55 8.56
CA THR A 257 13.57 23.24 9.14
C THR A 257 12.31 22.82 8.39
N LEU A 258 11.42 22.08 9.05
CA LEU A 258 10.12 21.72 8.53
C LEU A 258 9.15 22.88 8.73
N ARG A 259 8.56 23.40 7.64
CA ARG A 259 7.67 24.57 7.64
C ARG A 259 6.20 24.13 7.61
N PHE A 260 5.41 24.59 8.58
CA PHE A 260 3.97 24.34 8.65
C PHE A 260 3.21 25.53 9.27
N GLY A 261 2.33 26.16 8.49
CA GLY A 261 1.68 27.40 8.90
C GLY A 261 2.71 28.48 9.24
N ASP A 262 2.54 29.09 10.40
CA ASP A 262 3.45 30.09 10.97
C ASP A 262 4.48 29.46 11.96
N HIS A 263 4.51 28.14 12.04
CA HIS A 263 5.39 27.39 12.93
C HIS A 263 6.44 26.63 12.13
N ASN A 264 7.54 26.32 12.84
CA ASN A 264 8.68 25.59 12.32
C ASN A 264 9.12 24.52 13.30
N LEU A 265 9.64 23.42 12.79
CA LEU A 265 10.31 22.40 13.57
C LEU A 265 11.72 22.19 13.01
N ARG A 266 12.73 22.41 13.85
CA ARG A 266 14.11 22.14 13.50
C ARG A 266 14.48 20.72 13.89
N VAL A 267 15.11 20.00 12.94
CA VAL A 267 15.54 18.62 13.08
C VAL A 267 16.89 18.38 12.38
N GLU A 268 17.61 17.35 12.80
CA GLU A 268 18.88 16.97 12.16
C GLU A 268 18.65 16.12 10.90
N ARG A 269 17.58 15.32 10.89
CA ARG A 269 17.17 14.45 9.77
C ARG A 269 15.66 14.52 9.56
N ALA A 270 15.22 14.20 8.36
CA ALA A 270 13.80 14.10 8.06
C ALA A 270 13.49 12.82 7.26
N VAL A 271 12.36 12.17 7.55
CA VAL A 271 11.78 11.10 6.73
C VAL A 271 10.55 11.65 6.03
N LEU A 272 10.54 11.64 4.71
CA LEU A 272 9.40 12.07 3.90
C LEU A 272 8.54 10.85 3.55
N ALA A 273 7.43 10.68 4.29
CA ALA A 273 6.47 9.59 4.19
C ALA A 273 5.03 10.09 3.95
N ALA A 274 4.88 11.24 3.26
CA ALA A 274 3.61 11.93 3.05
C ALA A 274 2.76 11.33 1.90
N GLY A 275 2.98 10.07 1.53
CA GLY A 275 2.21 9.37 0.51
C GLY A 275 2.17 10.14 -0.81
N ALA A 276 0.98 10.33 -1.36
CA ALA A 276 0.80 11.02 -2.66
C ALA A 276 1.18 12.51 -2.64
N TRP A 277 1.32 13.12 -1.46
CA TRP A 277 1.75 14.52 -1.30
C TRP A 277 3.27 14.68 -1.26
N SER A 278 4.04 13.60 -1.20
CA SER A 278 5.50 13.63 -1.08
C SER A 278 6.20 14.38 -2.22
N ALA A 279 5.74 14.23 -3.46
CA ALA A 279 6.31 14.96 -4.60
C ALA A 279 6.17 16.50 -4.48
N ARG A 280 5.08 16.98 -3.85
CA ARG A 280 4.89 18.41 -3.62
C ARG A 280 5.90 18.93 -2.59
N ILE A 281 6.14 18.17 -1.52
CA ILE A 281 7.10 18.53 -0.48
C ILE A 281 8.52 18.45 -1.04
N ALA A 282 8.88 17.39 -1.79
CA ALA A 282 10.17 17.24 -2.44
C ALA A 282 10.51 18.45 -3.35
N ARG A 283 9.52 18.93 -4.08
CA ARG A 283 9.69 20.12 -4.96
C ARG A 283 10.04 21.39 -4.17
N SER A 284 9.62 21.52 -2.91
CA SER A 284 9.90 22.72 -2.11
C SER A 284 11.40 22.92 -1.80
N PHE A 285 12.17 21.83 -1.83
CA PHE A 285 13.63 21.90 -1.64
C PHE A 285 14.43 21.54 -2.91
N GLY A 286 13.78 21.58 -4.08
CA GLY A 286 14.43 21.50 -5.38
C GLY A 286 14.48 20.11 -6.00
N ASP A 287 13.86 19.08 -5.41
CA ASP A 287 13.81 17.75 -6.02
C ASP A 287 12.52 17.51 -6.82
N ARG A 288 12.66 16.81 -7.95
CA ARG A 288 11.54 16.48 -8.86
C ARG A 288 11.37 14.97 -8.96
N VAL A 289 10.52 14.43 -8.10
CA VAL A 289 10.18 13.01 -8.11
C VAL A 289 9.01 12.74 -9.07
N ARG A 290 9.11 11.65 -9.85
CA ARG A 290 8.04 11.20 -10.78
C ARG A 290 6.96 10.43 -10.06
N LEU A 291 6.47 10.97 -8.95
CA LEU A 291 5.36 10.42 -8.19
C LEU A 291 4.05 11.01 -8.71
N ASP A 292 3.09 10.18 -9.00
CA ASP A 292 1.71 10.58 -9.27
C ASP A 292 0.73 9.78 -8.39
N THR A 293 -0.55 10.05 -8.52
CA THR A 293 -1.57 9.37 -7.73
C THR A 293 -2.49 8.53 -8.59
N GLU A 294 -2.63 7.28 -8.20
CA GLU A 294 -3.72 6.42 -8.64
C GLU A 294 -4.86 6.52 -7.63
N ARG A 295 -5.95 7.15 -8.06
CA ARG A 295 -7.17 7.27 -7.27
C ARG A 295 -7.83 5.90 -7.19
N GLY A 296 -7.95 5.37 -5.97
CA GLY A 296 -8.61 4.10 -5.67
C GLY A 296 -9.91 4.31 -4.94
N TYR A 297 -10.84 3.42 -5.15
CA TYR A 297 -12.17 3.50 -4.56
C TYR A 297 -12.50 2.25 -3.78
N HIS A 298 -13.34 2.38 -2.75
CA HIS A 298 -14.02 1.22 -2.18
C HIS A 298 -15.50 1.48 -1.88
N VAL A 299 -16.23 0.39 -1.78
CA VAL A 299 -17.60 0.29 -1.29
C VAL A 299 -17.62 -0.67 -0.13
N LEU A 300 -18.23 -0.28 0.99
CA LEU A 300 -18.40 -1.10 2.17
C LEU A 300 -19.84 -1.67 2.22
N PHE A 301 -19.95 -2.94 2.56
CA PHE A 301 -21.22 -3.63 2.84
C PHE A 301 -21.21 -4.04 4.33
N PRO A 302 -21.85 -3.26 5.24
CA PRO A 302 -21.60 -3.35 6.67
C PRO A 302 -22.02 -4.65 7.32
N ALA A 303 -23.07 -5.33 6.79
CA ALA A 303 -23.59 -6.56 7.37
C ALA A 303 -22.94 -7.84 6.85
N ASP A 304 -22.03 -7.74 5.86
CA ASP A 304 -21.72 -8.86 4.98
C ASP A 304 -20.27 -9.40 5.16
N GLY A 305 -19.61 -9.06 6.27
CA GLY A 305 -18.23 -9.52 6.52
C GLY A 305 -18.06 -11.03 6.61
N GLN A 306 -19.14 -11.77 6.88
CA GLN A 306 -19.12 -13.23 6.99
C GLN A 306 -19.40 -13.96 5.67
N LEU A 307 -19.73 -13.25 4.60
CA LEU A 307 -20.02 -13.85 3.30
C LEU A 307 -18.77 -14.42 2.62
N LEU A 308 -17.57 -13.94 2.97
CA LEU A 308 -16.30 -14.49 2.56
C LEU A 308 -15.45 -14.87 3.77
N THR A 309 -14.59 -15.88 3.60
CA THR A 309 -13.65 -16.31 4.64
C THR A 309 -12.29 -15.61 4.49
N ALA A 310 -11.89 -15.28 3.26
CA ALA A 310 -10.60 -14.70 2.94
C ALA A 310 -10.72 -13.52 1.94
N PRO A 311 -9.72 -12.62 1.91
CA PRO A 311 -9.59 -11.67 0.82
C PRO A 311 -9.59 -12.36 -0.54
N THR A 312 -10.51 -11.96 -1.40
CA THR A 312 -10.70 -12.55 -2.73
C THR A 312 -10.49 -11.50 -3.80
N CYS A 313 -9.53 -11.75 -4.69
CA CYS A 313 -9.17 -10.87 -5.81
C CYS A 313 -9.66 -11.44 -7.13
N TYR A 314 -10.24 -10.60 -7.97
CA TYR A 314 -10.50 -10.89 -9.38
C TYR A 314 -9.60 -9.98 -10.23
N PRO A 315 -8.44 -10.46 -10.69
CA PRO A 315 -7.47 -9.63 -11.44
C PRO A 315 -8.09 -8.97 -12.68
N GLU A 316 -8.97 -9.67 -13.38
CA GLU A 316 -9.66 -9.16 -14.57
C GLU A 316 -10.57 -7.95 -14.29
N HIS A 317 -11.04 -7.81 -13.05
CA HIS A 317 -11.87 -6.69 -12.62
C HIS A 317 -11.05 -5.62 -11.85
N GLY A 318 -9.81 -5.95 -11.51
CA GLY A 318 -8.91 -5.03 -10.81
C GLY A 318 -9.38 -4.65 -9.41
N PHE A 319 -10.07 -5.55 -8.68
CA PHE A 319 -10.48 -5.28 -7.32
C PHE A 319 -10.53 -6.50 -6.40
N TYR A 320 -10.51 -6.20 -5.10
CA TYR A 320 -10.61 -7.15 -4.01
C TYR A 320 -11.93 -7.05 -3.29
N MET A 321 -12.41 -8.17 -2.77
CA MET A 321 -13.44 -8.23 -1.73
C MET A 321 -12.79 -8.79 -0.47
N THR A 322 -12.74 -7.99 0.60
CA THR A 322 -12.06 -8.34 1.84
C THR A 322 -13.05 -8.33 3.01
N PRO A 323 -13.21 -9.45 3.72
CA PRO A 323 -13.97 -9.50 4.96
C PRO A 323 -13.20 -8.76 6.07
N LEU A 324 -13.87 -7.82 6.76
CA LEU A 324 -13.32 -6.98 7.82
C LEU A 324 -14.29 -6.92 9.00
N ALA A 325 -13.84 -6.45 10.15
CA ALA A 325 -14.69 -6.23 11.32
C ALA A 325 -15.89 -5.29 11.02
N GLU A 326 -15.69 -4.32 10.14
CA GLU A 326 -16.74 -3.35 9.75
C GLU A 326 -17.70 -3.86 8.66
N GLY A 327 -17.50 -5.06 8.11
CA GLY A 327 -18.27 -5.64 7.01
C GLY A 327 -17.38 -6.13 5.85
N LEU A 328 -17.99 -6.29 4.67
CA LEU A 328 -17.25 -6.66 3.46
C LEU A 328 -16.83 -5.39 2.71
N ARG A 329 -15.55 -5.24 2.44
CA ARG A 329 -15.00 -4.13 1.64
C ARG A 329 -14.68 -4.58 0.22
N ALA A 330 -15.35 -3.99 -0.77
CA ALA A 330 -14.99 -4.14 -2.19
C ALA A 330 -14.11 -2.94 -2.59
N ALA A 331 -12.81 -3.15 -2.76
CA ALA A 331 -11.83 -2.10 -2.99
C ALA A 331 -11.05 -2.33 -4.29
N GLY A 332 -10.87 -1.29 -5.09
CA GLY A 332 -10.11 -1.43 -6.34
C GLY A 332 -10.25 -0.25 -7.27
N THR A 333 -10.14 -0.52 -8.55
CA THR A 333 -10.14 0.41 -9.68
C THR A 333 -9.02 1.46 -9.61
N VAL A 334 -8.66 2.00 -10.76
CA VAL A 334 -7.63 3.02 -10.92
C VAL A 334 -8.20 4.18 -11.73
N GLU A 335 -8.07 5.39 -11.19
CA GLU A 335 -8.32 6.61 -11.95
C GLU A 335 -7.07 7.50 -11.88
N LEU A 336 -6.49 7.82 -13.02
CA LEU A 336 -5.43 8.82 -13.14
C LEU A 336 -6.07 10.20 -13.29
N GLY A 337 -6.06 11.00 -12.23
CA GLY A 337 -6.83 12.26 -12.18
C GLY A 337 -6.41 13.24 -11.09
N GLY A 338 -5.21 13.10 -10.54
CA GLY A 338 -4.64 14.01 -9.55
C GLY A 338 -5.36 14.01 -8.19
N LEU A 339 -4.90 14.90 -7.30
CA LEU A 339 -5.34 14.95 -5.89
C LEU A 339 -6.61 15.81 -5.65
N GLY A 340 -6.93 16.74 -6.55
CA GLY A 340 -7.88 17.81 -6.28
C GLY A 340 -9.35 17.52 -6.63
N LYS A 341 -9.67 16.36 -7.22
CA LYS A 341 -11.03 16.06 -7.68
C LYS A 341 -11.82 15.27 -6.63
N PRO A 342 -13.14 15.52 -6.51
CA PRO A 342 -14.00 14.77 -5.60
C PRO A 342 -14.17 13.30 -6.03
N LEU A 343 -14.73 12.49 -5.13
CA LEU A 343 -15.18 11.12 -5.44
C LEU A 343 -16.16 11.13 -6.62
N ARG A 344 -15.98 10.17 -7.53
CA ARG A 344 -16.88 9.97 -8.69
C ARG A 344 -17.87 8.83 -8.41
N PRO A 345 -19.17 9.12 -8.20
CA PRO A 345 -20.16 8.09 -7.87
C PRO A 345 -20.25 6.95 -8.90
N ALA A 346 -20.01 7.24 -10.17
CA ALA A 346 -20.01 6.21 -11.22
C ALA A 346 -18.95 5.11 -10.99
N ARG A 347 -17.82 5.43 -10.30
CA ARG A 347 -16.77 4.45 -9.98
C ARG A 347 -17.20 3.51 -8.86
N THR A 348 -17.80 4.05 -7.81
CA THR A 348 -18.32 3.22 -6.71
C THR A 348 -19.51 2.38 -7.16
N ALA A 349 -20.40 2.91 -8.00
CA ALA A 349 -21.50 2.15 -8.61
C ALA A 349 -21.00 1.00 -9.49
N ALA A 350 -19.89 1.19 -10.22
CA ALA A 350 -19.29 0.10 -11.01
C ALA A 350 -18.73 -1.01 -10.11
N ILE A 351 -18.04 -0.66 -9.01
CA ILE A 351 -17.55 -1.62 -8.00
C ILE A 351 -18.72 -2.39 -7.40
N GLU A 352 -19.77 -1.70 -6.95
CA GLU A 352 -20.95 -2.32 -6.35
C GLU A 352 -21.60 -3.34 -7.31
N ARG A 353 -21.81 -2.96 -8.56
CA ARG A 353 -22.41 -3.84 -9.58
C ARG A 353 -21.61 -5.13 -9.78
N VAL A 354 -20.28 -5.01 -9.87
CA VAL A 354 -19.41 -6.17 -10.04
C VAL A 354 -19.40 -7.01 -8.76
N ALA A 355 -19.31 -6.40 -7.59
CA ALA A 355 -19.33 -7.10 -6.30
C ALA A 355 -20.62 -7.93 -6.16
N ARG A 356 -21.79 -7.34 -6.44
CA ARG A 356 -23.09 -8.05 -6.39
C ARG A 356 -23.21 -9.19 -7.41
N LYS A 357 -22.54 -9.07 -8.57
CA LYS A 357 -22.48 -10.16 -9.54
C LYS A 357 -21.64 -11.33 -9.05
N LEU A 358 -20.55 -11.05 -8.35
CA LEU A 358 -19.61 -12.07 -7.87
C LEU A 358 -20.05 -12.67 -6.53
N LEU A 359 -20.78 -11.90 -5.73
CA LEU A 359 -21.31 -12.30 -4.43
C LEU A 359 -22.79 -11.87 -4.31
N PRO A 360 -23.73 -12.68 -4.84
CA PRO A 360 -25.14 -12.30 -4.96
C PRO A 360 -25.86 -12.04 -3.63
N GLY A 361 -25.35 -12.60 -2.51
CA GLY A 361 -25.90 -12.41 -1.17
C GLY A 361 -25.63 -11.06 -0.53
N LEU A 362 -24.96 -10.12 -1.21
CA LEU A 362 -24.66 -8.79 -0.66
C LEU A 362 -25.91 -7.99 -0.33
N GLY A 363 -25.97 -7.48 0.90
CA GLY A 363 -27.01 -6.61 1.40
C GLY A 363 -26.85 -5.15 0.96
N ASN A 364 -27.28 -4.23 1.82
CA ASN A 364 -27.24 -2.80 1.51
C ASN A 364 -25.82 -2.24 1.47
N THR A 365 -25.62 -1.33 0.52
CA THR A 365 -24.37 -0.55 0.41
C THR A 365 -24.30 0.46 1.55
N GLY A 366 -23.17 0.45 2.27
CA GLY A 366 -22.84 1.43 3.27
C GLY A 366 -22.03 2.60 2.71
N ARG A 367 -20.95 2.97 3.38
CA ARG A 367 -20.11 4.09 2.94
C ARG A 367 -19.24 3.75 1.73
N THR A 368 -18.94 4.79 0.98
CA THR A 368 -17.97 4.78 -0.12
C THR A 368 -16.76 5.62 0.25
N TRP A 369 -15.62 5.33 -0.37
CA TRP A 369 -14.38 6.02 -0.09
C TRP A 369 -13.54 6.23 -1.35
N LEU A 370 -12.75 7.29 -1.32
CA LEU A 370 -11.72 7.63 -2.31
C LEU A 370 -10.38 7.80 -1.60
N GLY A 371 -9.34 7.15 -2.09
CA GLY A 371 -7.97 7.34 -1.64
C GLY A 371 -6.98 7.57 -2.77
N PHE A 372 -5.80 8.00 -2.39
CA PHE A 372 -4.74 8.44 -3.28
C PHE A 372 -3.51 7.55 -3.10
N ARG A 373 -3.37 6.52 -3.97
CA ARG A 373 -2.19 5.66 -3.95
C ARG A 373 -0.99 6.44 -4.46
N PRO A 374 0.12 6.50 -3.72
CA PRO A 374 1.35 7.14 -4.18
C PRO A 374 2.06 6.21 -5.17
N SER A 375 1.92 6.43 -6.46
CA SER A 375 2.35 5.49 -7.49
C SER A 375 3.55 6.00 -8.26
N MET A 376 4.63 5.21 -8.23
CA MET A 376 5.79 5.38 -9.09
C MET A 376 5.55 4.66 -10.42
N PRO A 377 6.10 5.15 -11.54
CA PRO A 377 5.83 4.57 -12.85
C PRO A 377 6.39 3.14 -13.02
N ASP A 378 7.41 2.79 -12.25
CA ASP A 378 8.04 1.47 -12.21
C ASP A 378 7.52 0.57 -11.08
N SER A 379 6.54 1.02 -10.32
CA SER A 379 5.98 0.33 -9.15
C SER A 379 6.96 0.13 -7.98
N LEU A 380 8.20 0.64 -8.06
CA LEU A 380 9.17 0.56 -6.96
C LEU A 380 8.94 1.71 -5.97
N PRO A 381 8.88 1.44 -4.66
CA PRO A 381 8.90 2.51 -3.68
C PRO A 381 10.23 3.26 -3.70
N VAL A 382 10.20 4.55 -3.40
CA VAL A 382 11.41 5.34 -3.22
C VAL A 382 11.78 5.27 -1.74
N ILE A 383 12.84 4.51 -1.45
CA ILE A 383 13.39 4.32 -0.10
C ILE A 383 14.88 4.67 -0.18
N GLY A 384 15.29 5.74 0.47
CA GLY A 384 16.69 6.17 0.40
C GLY A 384 16.87 7.66 0.60
N PRO A 385 18.13 8.14 0.62
CA PRO A 385 18.43 9.56 0.75
C PRO A 385 18.01 10.34 -0.49
N SER A 386 17.55 11.56 -0.27
CA SER A 386 17.32 12.51 -1.36
C SER A 386 18.64 12.84 -2.08
N PRO A 387 18.65 12.90 -3.42
CA PRO A 387 19.83 13.30 -4.17
C PRO A 387 20.20 14.79 -3.95
N VAL A 388 19.26 15.58 -3.45
CA VAL A 388 19.45 17.03 -3.19
C VAL A 388 20.05 17.28 -1.81
N ASP A 389 19.62 16.49 -0.81
CA ASP A 389 20.15 16.58 0.56
C ASP A 389 20.03 15.22 1.25
N PRO A 390 21.15 14.53 1.53
CA PRO A 390 21.13 13.18 2.10
C PRO A 390 20.58 13.11 3.54
N ARG A 391 20.33 14.24 4.19
CA ARG A 391 19.66 14.32 5.52
C ARG A 391 18.15 14.09 5.41
N ILE A 392 17.59 14.14 4.19
CA ILE A 392 16.18 13.86 3.93
C ILE A 392 16.08 12.46 3.34
N ILE A 393 15.42 11.56 4.06
CA ILE A 393 15.20 10.17 3.62
C ILE A 393 13.80 10.04 3.03
N TYR A 394 13.70 9.48 1.85
CA TYR A 394 12.44 9.17 1.20
C TYR A 394 11.89 7.83 1.67
N ALA A 395 10.59 7.79 1.91
CA ALA A 395 9.83 6.59 2.29
C ALA A 395 8.41 6.69 1.71
N PHE A 396 8.30 6.73 0.38
CA PHE A 396 7.01 6.88 -0.32
C PHE A 396 7.00 6.14 -1.66
N GLY A 397 5.88 6.24 -2.40
CA GLY A 397 5.79 5.69 -3.75
C GLY A 397 5.39 4.21 -3.80
N HIS A 398 4.85 3.66 -2.74
CA HIS A 398 4.55 2.23 -2.58
C HIS A 398 3.35 1.73 -3.41
N GLY A 399 2.68 2.58 -4.17
CA GLY A 399 1.52 2.19 -4.97
C GLY A 399 0.44 1.49 -4.13
N HIS A 400 0.12 0.25 -4.49
CA HIS A 400 -0.90 -0.55 -3.82
C HIS A 400 -0.36 -1.49 -2.72
N ILE A 401 0.96 -1.59 -2.52
CA ILE A 401 1.60 -2.49 -1.54
C ILE A 401 2.17 -1.77 -0.31
N GLY A 402 1.79 -0.50 -0.10
CA GLY A 402 2.31 0.31 0.99
C GLY A 402 2.01 -0.24 2.39
N LEU A 403 0.86 -0.92 2.57
CA LEU A 403 0.56 -1.60 3.81
C LEU A 403 1.55 -2.75 4.06
N THR A 404 1.78 -3.59 3.06
CA THR A 404 2.68 -4.75 3.15
C THR A 404 4.13 -4.33 3.40
N LEU A 405 4.60 -3.28 2.75
CA LEU A 405 6.00 -2.85 2.83
C LEU A 405 6.29 -1.84 3.96
N ALA A 406 5.27 -1.35 4.69
CA ALA A 406 5.46 -0.27 5.66
C ALA A 406 6.49 -0.61 6.75
N GLY A 407 6.46 -1.82 7.28
CA GLY A 407 7.37 -2.27 8.33
C GLY A 407 8.83 -2.27 7.89
N ILE A 408 9.11 -2.90 6.75
CA ILE A 408 10.48 -2.97 6.21
C ILE A 408 10.96 -1.59 5.71
N THR A 409 10.08 -0.76 5.14
CA THR A 409 10.42 0.61 4.76
C THR A 409 10.84 1.42 5.97
N GLY A 410 10.11 1.30 7.08
CA GLY A 410 10.48 1.98 8.33
C GLY A 410 11.82 1.51 8.87
N ARG A 411 12.10 0.21 8.80
CA ARG A 411 13.39 -0.36 9.20
C ARG A 411 14.53 0.17 8.32
N LEU A 412 14.39 0.14 7.01
CA LEU A 412 15.40 0.65 6.08
C LEU A 412 15.65 2.16 6.26
N ALA A 413 14.59 2.94 6.54
CA ALA A 413 14.76 4.36 6.84
C ALA A 413 15.57 4.60 8.11
N ALA A 414 15.40 3.76 9.14
CA ALA A 414 16.21 3.83 10.36
C ALA A 414 17.68 3.45 10.09
N ASP A 415 17.90 2.33 9.38
CA ASP A 415 19.27 1.88 9.02
C ASP A 415 20.02 2.96 8.23
N ILE A 416 19.40 3.60 7.24
CA ILE A 416 20.01 4.67 6.44
C ILE A 416 20.37 5.90 7.29
N ILE A 417 19.56 6.22 8.30
CA ILE A 417 19.84 7.35 9.22
C ILE A 417 21.01 7.04 10.14
N ASP A 418 21.13 5.80 10.59
CA ASP A 418 22.21 5.35 11.48
C ASP A 418 23.57 5.21 10.77
N GLU A 419 23.59 4.86 9.48
CA GLU A 419 24.81 4.71 8.68
C GLU A 419 25.47 6.06 8.30
N ARG A 420 24.84 7.21 8.57
CA ARG A 420 25.21 8.56 8.13
C ARG A 420 25.24 9.57 9.27
#